data_6afde78ff652db730653172632c8d57a
#
_entry.id   6afde78ff652db730653172632c8d57a
#
_cell.length_a   1.000
_cell.length_b   1.000
_cell.length_c   1.000
_cell.angle_alpha   90.00
_cell.angle_beta   90.00
_cell.angle_gamma   90.00
#
_symmetry.space_group_name_H-M   'P 1'
#
loop_
_entity.id
_entity.type
_entity.pdbx_description
1 polymer ?
#
loop_
_entity_poly.entity_id
_entity_poly.type
_entity_poly.pdbx_seq_one_letter_code
_entity_poly.pdbx_strand_id
1 'polypeptide(L)'
;MIKLAIVSPCYNEEEVLEDSASRLTALFDELVAKEKISADSFVLFVNDGSKDRTWSIIKKLHGTNPYIKGMNLARNVGHQYAIMAGMMTAKDWSDAVITIDADLQDDLNAIEEMIDAYTEGYDVVYGVKVSRQADPMLKRLSATAFYKLQHRMGVETIYNHADFRFLSRRVLEQLSHYQERNVYLRGIIPLLGFPSTTVDDVIRERTAGTSKYTVRKMFSLALDGITSFSVKPIYGIVYLGGIFVF
;
A
#
# COMPACT_ATOMS: atom_id res chain seq x y z
N MET A 1 20.67 -10.84 7.29
CA MET A 1 19.80 -10.80 6.07
C MET A 1 18.38 -11.09 6.48
N ILE A 2 17.42 -10.29 6.02
CA ILE A 2 15.97 -10.51 6.27
C ILE A 2 15.36 -11.28 5.09
N LYS A 3 14.34 -12.07 5.35
CA LYS A 3 13.49 -12.63 4.30
C LYS A 3 12.37 -11.67 4.00
N LEU A 4 12.48 -10.97 2.86
CA LEU A 4 11.55 -9.93 2.43
C LEU A 4 10.47 -10.51 1.50
N ALA A 5 9.22 -10.11 1.68
CA ALA A 5 8.18 -10.28 0.68
C ALA A 5 7.77 -8.92 0.12
N ILE A 6 7.66 -8.80 -1.20
CA ILE A 6 6.98 -7.68 -1.84
C ILE A 6 5.58 -8.14 -2.24
N VAL A 7 4.56 -7.46 -1.74
CA VAL A 7 3.15 -7.74 -2.05
C VAL A 7 2.63 -6.68 -3.03
N SER A 8 2.19 -7.14 -4.19
CA SER A 8 1.70 -6.25 -5.25
C SER A 8 0.30 -6.69 -5.72
N PRO A 9 -0.74 -5.88 -5.44
CA PRO A 9 -2.10 -6.16 -5.91
C PRO A 9 -2.22 -5.86 -7.40
N CYS A 10 -2.90 -6.75 -8.14
CA CYS A 10 -3.06 -6.67 -9.59
C CYS A 10 -4.54 -6.78 -9.99
N TYR A 11 -5.05 -5.79 -10.72
CA TYR A 11 -6.39 -5.85 -11.31
C TYR A 11 -6.39 -5.30 -12.73
N ASN A 12 -6.43 -6.20 -13.73
CA ASN A 12 -6.30 -5.88 -15.14
C ASN A 12 -5.00 -5.10 -15.43
N GLU A 13 -3.86 -5.73 -15.12
CA GLU A 13 -2.51 -5.17 -15.25
C GLU A 13 -1.65 -5.94 -16.26
N GLU A 14 -2.28 -6.63 -17.26
CA GLU A 14 -1.57 -7.44 -18.25
C GLU A 14 -0.49 -6.69 -19.04
N GLU A 15 -0.62 -5.37 -19.20
CA GLU A 15 0.29 -4.53 -19.98
C GLU A 15 1.62 -4.24 -19.27
N VAL A 16 1.61 -4.23 -17.93
CA VAL A 16 2.78 -3.79 -17.13
C VAL A 16 3.45 -4.92 -16.35
N LEU A 17 2.75 -6.04 -16.16
CA LEU A 17 3.14 -7.05 -15.16
C LEU A 17 4.46 -7.77 -15.49
N GLU A 18 4.77 -8.05 -16.78
CA GLU A 18 6.03 -8.69 -17.18
C GLU A 18 7.23 -7.75 -16.95
N ASP A 19 7.08 -6.45 -17.26
CA ASP A 19 8.11 -5.44 -16.97
C ASP A 19 8.32 -5.29 -15.48
N SER A 20 7.24 -5.19 -14.71
CA SER A 20 7.29 -5.06 -13.25
C SER A 20 7.99 -6.26 -12.60
N ALA A 21 7.68 -7.47 -13.04
CA ALA A 21 8.33 -8.69 -12.55
C ALA A 21 9.83 -8.68 -12.87
N SER A 22 10.23 -8.25 -14.08
CA SER A 22 11.64 -8.15 -14.47
C SER A 22 12.40 -7.15 -13.60
N ARG A 23 11.83 -5.97 -13.38
CA ARG A 23 12.45 -4.91 -12.55
C ARG A 23 12.58 -5.33 -11.08
N LEU A 24 11.55 -5.95 -10.51
CA LEU A 24 11.60 -6.45 -9.14
C LEU A 24 12.59 -7.62 -8.98
N THR A 25 12.72 -8.47 -10.00
CA THR A 25 13.73 -9.53 -10.03
C THR A 25 15.15 -8.96 -10.01
N ALA A 26 15.44 -7.98 -10.86
CA ALA A 26 16.74 -7.31 -10.91
C ALA A 26 17.07 -6.63 -9.57
N LEU A 27 16.09 -5.99 -8.93
CA LEU A 27 16.24 -5.41 -7.60
C LEU A 27 16.58 -6.49 -6.56
N PHE A 28 15.92 -7.65 -6.60
CA PHE A 28 16.20 -8.73 -5.65
C PHE A 28 17.60 -9.29 -5.83
N ASP A 29 18.04 -9.50 -7.08
CA ASP A 29 19.41 -9.95 -7.38
C ASP A 29 20.45 -8.96 -6.81
N GLU A 30 20.20 -7.66 -6.93
CA GLU A 30 21.06 -6.61 -6.37
C GLU A 30 21.07 -6.64 -4.83
N LEU A 31 19.88 -6.70 -4.20
CA LEU A 31 19.76 -6.70 -2.73
C LEU A 31 20.31 -7.98 -2.10
N VAL A 32 20.20 -9.12 -2.78
CA VAL A 32 20.83 -10.39 -2.36
C VAL A 32 22.34 -10.30 -2.48
N ALA A 33 22.87 -9.75 -3.58
CA ALA A 33 24.31 -9.54 -3.76
C ALA A 33 24.92 -8.58 -2.73
N LYS A 34 24.13 -7.60 -2.26
CA LYS A 34 24.49 -6.67 -1.16
C LYS A 34 24.29 -7.28 0.23
N GLU A 35 23.85 -8.53 0.34
CA GLU A 35 23.53 -9.20 1.61
C GLU A 35 22.46 -8.48 2.46
N LYS A 36 21.60 -7.66 1.83
CA LYS A 36 20.49 -6.95 2.50
C LYS A 36 19.31 -7.88 2.75
N ILE A 37 18.99 -8.76 1.78
CA ILE A 37 17.89 -9.72 1.88
C ILE A 37 18.36 -11.15 1.62
N SER A 38 17.58 -12.11 2.12
CA SER A 38 17.79 -13.55 1.85
C SER A 38 17.44 -13.90 0.41
N ALA A 39 18.13 -14.86 -0.19
CA ALA A 39 17.79 -15.44 -1.49
C ALA A 39 16.39 -16.11 -1.52
N ASP A 40 15.81 -16.43 -0.35
CA ASP A 40 14.44 -16.94 -0.21
C ASP A 40 13.36 -15.85 -0.20
N SER A 41 13.76 -14.58 -0.37
CA SER A 41 12.83 -13.45 -0.51
C SER A 41 12.00 -13.60 -1.78
N PHE A 42 10.78 -13.01 -1.82
CA PHE A 42 9.89 -13.23 -2.95
C PHE A 42 8.96 -12.05 -3.21
N VAL A 43 8.46 -11.98 -4.43
CA VAL A 43 7.37 -11.10 -4.86
C VAL A 43 6.07 -11.91 -4.91
N LEU A 44 5.04 -11.44 -4.22
CA LEU A 44 3.70 -12.02 -4.24
C LEU A 44 2.76 -11.11 -5.03
N PHE A 45 2.48 -11.46 -6.27
CA PHE A 45 1.43 -10.82 -7.06
C PHE A 45 0.06 -11.35 -6.64
N VAL A 46 -0.82 -10.44 -6.23
CA VAL A 46 -2.19 -10.78 -5.78
C VAL A 46 -3.18 -10.39 -6.86
N ASN A 47 -3.68 -11.36 -7.61
CA ASN A 47 -4.71 -11.13 -8.63
C ASN A 47 -6.07 -10.89 -7.97
N ASP A 48 -6.58 -9.67 -8.07
CA ASP A 48 -7.88 -9.25 -7.52
C ASP A 48 -9.02 -9.50 -8.51
N GLY A 49 -9.15 -10.75 -8.99
CA GLY A 49 -10.24 -11.15 -9.88
C GLY A 49 -10.20 -10.45 -11.24
N SER A 50 -9.02 -10.31 -11.85
CA SER A 50 -8.83 -9.73 -13.20
C SER A 50 -9.63 -10.48 -14.27
N LYS A 51 -10.04 -9.75 -15.30
CA LYS A 51 -10.78 -10.27 -16.46
C LYS A 51 -9.93 -10.42 -17.72
N ASP A 52 -8.72 -9.89 -17.68
CA ASP A 52 -7.72 -9.94 -18.74
C ASP A 52 -6.72 -11.11 -18.50
N ARG A 53 -5.56 -11.06 -19.15
CA ARG A 53 -4.53 -12.10 -19.04
C ARG A 53 -3.65 -11.99 -17.78
N THR A 54 -3.92 -11.05 -16.85
CA THR A 54 -3.10 -10.84 -15.64
C THR A 54 -2.80 -12.15 -14.91
N TRP A 55 -3.82 -12.96 -14.60
CA TRP A 55 -3.61 -14.22 -13.88
C TRP A 55 -2.79 -15.26 -14.69
N SER A 56 -2.98 -15.34 -16.00
CA SER A 56 -2.20 -16.25 -16.83
C SER A 56 -0.72 -15.85 -16.89
N ILE A 57 -0.43 -14.55 -16.89
CA ILE A 57 0.93 -14.00 -16.83
C ILE A 57 1.57 -14.34 -15.49
N ILE A 58 0.88 -14.12 -14.36
CA ILE A 58 1.38 -14.47 -13.02
C ILE A 58 1.75 -15.95 -12.94
N LYS A 59 0.90 -16.84 -13.44
CA LYS A 59 1.20 -18.29 -13.47
C LYS A 59 2.44 -18.63 -14.30
N LYS A 60 2.60 -18.01 -15.46
CA LYS A 60 3.78 -18.18 -16.31
C LYS A 60 5.05 -17.72 -15.59
N LEU A 61 5.02 -16.52 -15.01
CA LEU A 61 6.13 -15.94 -14.26
C LEU A 61 6.53 -16.83 -13.07
N HIS A 62 5.56 -17.31 -12.30
CA HIS A 62 5.81 -18.24 -11.20
C HIS A 62 6.52 -19.53 -11.64
N GLY A 63 6.18 -20.05 -12.81
CA GLY A 63 6.83 -21.27 -13.35
C GLY A 63 8.27 -21.07 -13.89
N THR A 64 8.68 -19.82 -14.11
CA THR A 64 9.98 -19.49 -14.74
C THR A 64 10.90 -18.65 -13.88
N ASN A 65 10.41 -18.06 -12.79
CA ASN A 65 11.18 -17.16 -11.92
C ASN A 65 11.01 -17.57 -10.45
N PRO A 66 12.11 -17.94 -9.75
CA PRO A 66 12.05 -18.44 -8.39
C PRO A 66 11.55 -17.40 -7.37
N TYR A 67 11.74 -16.10 -7.66
CA TYR A 67 11.28 -15.03 -6.77
C TYR A 67 9.76 -14.80 -6.88
N ILE A 68 9.11 -15.18 -7.97
CA ILE A 68 7.71 -14.83 -8.23
C ILE A 68 6.76 -15.87 -7.64
N LYS A 69 5.83 -15.39 -6.82
CA LYS A 69 4.68 -16.14 -6.30
C LYS A 69 3.39 -15.47 -6.76
N GLY A 70 2.31 -16.24 -6.83
CA GLY A 70 1.00 -15.74 -7.23
C GLY A 70 -0.11 -16.16 -6.27
N MET A 71 -1.01 -15.23 -5.98
CA MET A 71 -2.25 -15.47 -5.26
C MET A 71 -3.43 -15.05 -6.13
N ASN A 72 -4.47 -15.88 -6.21
CA ASN A 72 -5.65 -15.58 -7.00
C ASN A 72 -6.89 -15.49 -6.11
N LEU A 73 -7.49 -14.31 -6.03
CA LEU A 73 -8.73 -14.11 -5.32
C LEU A 73 -9.92 -14.56 -6.18
N ALA A 74 -10.93 -15.12 -5.55
CA ALA A 74 -12.11 -15.68 -6.24
C ALA A 74 -12.93 -14.61 -7.00
N ARG A 75 -12.82 -13.34 -6.59
CA ARG A 75 -13.49 -12.19 -7.22
C ARG A 75 -12.72 -10.91 -6.90
N ASN A 76 -13.05 -9.83 -7.62
CA ASN A 76 -12.58 -8.51 -7.23
C ASN A 76 -13.16 -8.12 -5.86
N VAL A 77 -12.28 -7.86 -4.90
CA VAL A 77 -12.61 -7.42 -3.54
C VAL A 77 -12.17 -5.98 -3.27
N GLY A 78 -11.38 -5.41 -4.17
CA GLY A 78 -10.83 -4.07 -4.09
C GLY A 78 -9.41 -4.03 -3.53
N HIS A 79 -8.71 -2.97 -3.89
CA HIS A 79 -7.27 -2.78 -3.69
C HIS A 79 -6.81 -3.06 -2.24
N GLN A 80 -7.48 -2.45 -1.24
CA GLN A 80 -7.09 -2.58 0.16
C GLN A 80 -7.23 -4.02 0.69
N TYR A 81 -8.28 -4.73 0.26
CA TYR A 81 -8.46 -6.13 0.64
C TYR A 81 -7.49 -7.06 -0.08
N ALA A 82 -7.13 -6.77 -1.33
CA ALA A 82 -6.11 -7.52 -2.05
C ALA A 82 -4.74 -7.37 -1.39
N ILE A 83 -4.36 -6.13 -0.99
CA ILE A 83 -3.14 -5.89 -0.19
C ILE A 83 -3.20 -6.67 1.12
N MET A 84 -4.29 -6.56 1.88
CA MET A 84 -4.44 -7.25 3.16
C MET A 84 -4.30 -8.76 3.00
N ALA A 85 -4.97 -9.36 2.01
CA ALA A 85 -4.87 -10.79 1.73
C ALA A 85 -3.42 -11.21 1.42
N GLY A 86 -2.72 -10.44 0.60
CA GLY A 86 -1.31 -10.67 0.29
C GLY A 86 -0.41 -10.55 1.52
N MET A 87 -0.57 -9.51 2.33
CA MET A 87 0.20 -9.30 3.57
C MET A 87 -0.02 -10.44 4.56
N MET A 88 -1.28 -10.83 4.80
CA MET A 88 -1.61 -11.91 5.73
C MET A 88 -1.06 -13.27 5.28
N THR A 89 -0.99 -13.51 3.97
CA THR A 89 -0.34 -14.71 3.41
C THR A 89 1.18 -14.64 3.51
N ALA A 90 1.78 -13.50 3.15
CA ALA A 90 3.22 -13.32 3.17
C ALA A 90 3.83 -13.31 4.57
N LYS A 91 3.08 -12.86 5.58
CA LYS A 91 3.47 -12.77 6.98
C LYS A 91 4.04 -14.10 7.54
N ASP A 92 3.48 -15.22 7.11
CA ASP A 92 3.88 -16.54 7.61
C ASP A 92 5.16 -17.05 6.93
N TRP A 93 5.59 -16.41 5.84
CA TRP A 93 6.72 -16.84 5.00
C TRP A 93 7.86 -15.84 4.93
N SER A 94 7.74 -14.67 5.56
CA SER A 94 8.74 -13.59 5.50
C SER A 94 8.91 -12.91 6.85
N ASP A 95 10.01 -12.17 7.03
CA ASP A 95 10.29 -11.37 8.23
C ASP A 95 9.69 -9.98 8.12
N ALA A 96 9.48 -9.52 6.88
CA ALA A 96 8.86 -8.24 6.59
C ALA A 96 8.15 -8.28 5.23
N VAL A 97 7.22 -7.35 5.05
CA VAL A 97 6.49 -7.15 3.81
C VAL A 97 6.62 -5.71 3.35
N ILE A 98 6.89 -5.50 2.07
CA ILE A 98 6.70 -4.21 1.40
C ILE A 98 5.49 -4.32 0.49
N THR A 99 4.59 -3.35 0.56
CA THR A 99 3.46 -3.22 -0.39
C THR A 99 3.80 -2.20 -1.46
N ILE A 100 3.54 -2.52 -2.73
CA ILE A 100 3.82 -1.66 -3.89
C ILE A 100 2.78 -1.90 -5.00
N ASP A 101 2.42 -0.85 -5.73
CA ASP A 101 1.51 -0.97 -6.87
C ASP A 101 2.17 -1.70 -8.06
N ALA A 102 1.38 -2.46 -8.83
CA ALA A 102 1.89 -3.30 -9.92
C ALA A 102 2.51 -2.51 -11.08
N ASP A 103 2.19 -1.22 -11.23
CA ASP A 103 2.74 -0.34 -12.27
C ASP A 103 4.11 0.26 -11.90
N LEU A 104 4.60 -0.01 -10.69
CA LEU A 104 5.90 0.43 -10.17
C LEU A 104 6.20 1.92 -10.44
N GLN A 105 5.22 2.78 -10.16
CA GLN A 105 5.43 4.23 -10.19
C GLN A 105 6.25 4.72 -8.99
N ASP A 106 6.22 3.97 -7.89
CA ASP A 106 7.00 4.24 -6.68
C ASP A 106 8.50 3.99 -6.94
N ASP A 107 9.37 4.67 -6.20
CA ASP A 107 10.82 4.55 -6.39
C ASP A 107 11.37 3.26 -5.79
N LEU A 108 11.80 2.34 -6.65
CA LEU A 108 12.38 1.07 -6.21
C LEU A 108 13.66 1.24 -5.37
N ASN A 109 14.39 2.38 -5.50
CA ASN A 109 15.58 2.62 -4.68
C ASN A 109 15.21 2.86 -3.21
N ALA A 110 14.02 3.39 -2.93
CA ALA A 110 13.53 3.57 -1.57
C ALA A 110 13.37 2.24 -0.81
N ILE A 111 13.28 1.09 -1.51
CA ILE A 111 13.19 -0.23 -0.89
C ILE A 111 14.46 -0.55 -0.08
N GLU A 112 15.64 -0.22 -0.60
CA GLU A 112 16.89 -0.40 0.15
C GLU A 112 16.92 0.48 1.41
N GLU A 113 16.49 1.75 1.29
CA GLU A 113 16.39 2.67 2.44
C GLU A 113 15.38 2.17 3.49
N MET A 114 14.25 1.57 3.05
CA MET A 114 13.28 0.96 3.97
C MET A 114 13.88 -0.21 4.76
N ILE A 115 14.69 -1.04 4.11
CA ILE A 115 15.39 -2.16 4.74
C ILE A 115 16.42 -1.63 5.76
N ASP A 116 17.16 -0.57 5.43
CA ASP A 116 18.12 0.05 6.33
C ASP A 116 17.42 0.64 7.56
N ALA A 117 16.33 1.36 7.38
CA ALA A 117 15.53 1.88 8.49
C ALA A 117 15.02 0.75 9.42
N TYR A 118 14.63 -0.41 8.85
CA TYR A 118 14.27 -1.57 9.68
C TYR A 118 15.45 -2.08 10.51
N THR A 119 16.66 -2.10 9.97
CA THR A 119 17.86 -2.50 10.73
C THR A 119 18.21 -1.50 11.84
N GLU A 120 17.79 -0.24 11.70
CA GLU A 120 17.88 0.81 12.73
C GLU A 120 16.80 0.69 13.82
N GLY A 121 15.83 -0.22 13.66
CA GLY A 121 14.82 -0.53 14.68
C GLY A 121 13.41 0.01 14.38
N TYR A 122 13.15 0.51 13.17
CA TYR A 122 11.81 0.91 12.76
C TYR A 122 11.01 -0.28 12.23
N ASP A 123 9.83 -0.48 12.76
CA ASP A 123 8.91 -1.57 12.35
C ASP A 123 8.03 -1.19 11.15
N VAL A 124 7.81 0.11 10.96
CA VAL A 124 6.99 0.66 9.86
C VAL A 124 7.78 1.74 9.15
N VAL A 125 7.92 1.62 7.82
CA VAL A 125 8.54 2.67 7.01
C VAL A 125 7.58 3.06 5.88
N TYR A 126 7.24 4.32 5.79
CA TYR A 126 6.31 4.83 4.78
C TYR A 126 7.07 5.50 3.63
N GLY A 127 6.75 5.14 2.40
CA GLY A 127 7.14 5.91 1.23
C GLY A 127 6.29 7.18 1.13
N VAL A 128 6.92 8.34 1.22
CA VAL A 128 6.25 9.65 1.11
C VAL A 128 6.53 10.25 -0.25
N LYS A 129 5.46 10.53 -1.00
CA LYS A 129 5.57 11.04 -2.37
C LYS A 129 6.18 12.44 -2.39
N VAL A 130 7.38 12.52 -2.96
CA VAL A 130 8.09 13.80 -3.20
C VAL A 130 7.96 14.12 -4.68
N SER A 131 7.20 15.19 -5.00
CA SER A 131 7.09 15.67 -6.37
C SER A 131 8.29 16.53 -6.73
N ARG A 132 9.03 16.19 -7.78
CA ARG A 132 10.07 17.05 -8.37
C ARG A 132 9.49 18.24 -9.15
N GLN A 133 8.19 18.18 -9.48
CA GLN A 133 7.45 19.25 -10.13
C GLN A 133 6.54 19.92 -9.10
N ALA A 134 6.54 21.24 -9.04
CA ALA A 134 5.64 21.99 -8.18
C ALA A 134 4.19 21.70 -8.57
N ASP A 135 3.45 21.01 -7.72
CA ASP A 135 2.02 20.78 -7.91
C ASP A 135 1.26 22.09 -8.11
N PRO A 136 0.31 22.16 -9.06
CA PRO A 136 -0.52 23.34 -9.24
C PRO A 136 -1.12 23.80 -7.91
N MET A 137 -1.10 25.09 -7.65
CA MET A 137 -1.47 25.71 -6.36
C MET A 137 -2.85 25.24 -5.87
N LEU A 138 -3.79 25.01 -6.80
CA LEU A 138 -5.14 24.53 -6.51
C LEU A 138 -5.16 23.08 -5.98
N LYS A 139 -4.33 22.21 -6.51
CA LYS A 139 -4.18 20.80 -6.07
C LYS A 139 -3.56 20.73 -4.67
N ARG A 140 -2.56 21.58 -4.41
CA ARG A 140 -1.92 21.71 -3.11
C ARG A 140 -2.87 22.25 -2.03
N LEU A 141 -3.72 23.23 -2.38
CA LEU A 141 -4.71 23.80 -1.47
C LEU A 141 -5.81 22.78 -1.11
N SER A 142 -6.33 22.04 -2.10
CA SER A 142 -7.35 21.00 -1.87
C SER A 142 -6.81 19.84 -1.03
N ALA A 143 -5.57 19.39 -1.27
CA ALA A 143 -4.92 18.36 -0.47
C ALA A 143 -4.71 18.84 0.99
N THR A 144 -4.23 20.08 1.19
CA THR A 144 -4.04 20.64 2.53
C THR A 144 -5.36 20.79 3.28
N ALA A 145 -6.43 21.24 2.60
CA ALA A 145 -7.77 21.34 3.20
C ALA A 145 -8.30 19.96 3.59
N PHE A 146 -8.08 18.95 2.75
CA PHE A 146 -8.47 17.56 3.01
C PHE A 146 -7.76 16.99 4.24
N TYR A 147 -6.44 17.11 4.35
CA TYR A 147 -5.68 16.64 5.51
C TYR A 147 -6.04 17.39 6.80
N LYS A 148 -6.27 18.70 6.71
CA LYS A 148 -6.77 19.48 7.86
C LYS A 148 -8.15 19.02 8.32
N LEU A 149 -9.03 18.66 7.38
CA LEU A 149 -10.34 18.10 7.70
C LEU A 149 -10.20 16.75 8.41
N GLN A 150 -9.38 15.84 7.88
CA GLN A 150 -9.11 14.53 8.50
C GLN A 150 -8.54 14.69 9.93
N HIS A 151 -7.55 15.55 10.13
CA HIS A 151 -6.98 15.83 11.43
C HIS A 151 -8.04 16.42 12.41
N ARG A 152 -8.87 17.38 11.95
CA ARG A 152 -10.01 17.90 12.76
C ARG A 152 -11.02 16.81 13.09
N MET A 153 -11.19 15.83 12.24
CA MET A 153 -12.08 14.68 12.44
C MET A 153 -11.46 13.61 13.35
N GLY A 154 -10.19 13.78 13.79
CA GLY A 154 -9.50 12.85 14.70
C GLY A 154 -8.83 11.68 13.96
N VAL A 155 -8.62 11.79 12.65
CA VAL A 155 -7.89 10.80 11.85
C VAL A 155 -6.44 11.27 11.72
N GLU A 156 -5.52 10.62 12.43
CA GLU A 156 -4.09 10.87 12.30
C GLU A 156 -3.55 10.09 11.09
N THR A 157 -3.35 10.78 9.99
CA THR A 157 -2.74 10.21 8.79
C THR A 157 -1.40 10.88 8.51
N ILE A 158 -0.42 10.11 8.11
CA ILE A 158 0.87 10.63 7.64
C ILE A 158 0.63 11.38 6.32
N TYR A 159 1.13 12.60 6.22
CA TYR A 159 0.91 13.44 5.04
C TYR A 159 1.52 12.78 3.79
N ASN A 160 0.76 12.75 2.70
CA ASN A 160 1.19 12.34 1.36
C ASN A 160 1.81 10.93 1.24
N HIS A 161 1.53 10.00 2.21
CA HIS A 161 1.97 8.62 2.07
C HIS A 161 1.04 7.82 1.14
N ALA A 162 1.65 6.96 0.33
CA ALA A 162 0.96 6.03 -0.55
C ALA A 162 0.73 4.67 0.14
N ASP A 163 0.28 3.68 -0.63
CA ASP A 163 0.24 2.30 -0.18
C ASP A 163 1.62 1.60 -0.26
N PHE A 164 2.65 2.35 -0.68
CA PHE A 164 4.06 1.94 -0.67
C PHE A 164 4.61 2.07 0.75
N ARG A 165 4.82 0.94 1.42
CA ARG A 165 5.28 0.89 2.81
C ARG A 165 5.93 -0.43 3.16
N PHE A 166 6.87 -0.39 4.10
CA PHE A 166 7.49 -1.54 4.75
C PHE A 166 6.80 -1.81 6.09
N LEU A 167 6.52 -3.08 6.39
CA LEU A 167 5.92 -3.55 7.63
C LEU A 167 6.68 -4.78 8.13
N SER A 168 7.18 -4.75 9.38
CA SER A 168 7.78 -5.92 10.01
C SER A 168 6.73 -7.00 10.28
N ARG A 169 7.17 -8.25 10.49
CA ARG A 169 6.30 -9.36 10.89
C ARG A 169 5.50 -9.02 12.15
N ARG A 170 6.13 -8.37 13.14
CA ARG A 170 5.46 -7.94 14.38
C ARG A 170 4.23 -7.06 14.11
N VAL A 171 4.38 -6.11 13.20
CA VAL A 171 3.27 -5.23 12.78
C VAL A 171 2.17 -6.04 12.11
N LEU A 172 2.54 -6.96 11.20
CA LEU A 172 1.58 -7.81 10.48
C LEU A 172 0.82 -8.76 11.43
N GLU A 173 1.49 -9.28 12.45
CA GLU A 173 0.87 -10.10 13.49
C GLU A 173 -0.17 -9.29 14.26
N GLN A 174 0.15 -8.07 14.69
CA GLN A 174 -0.83 -7.20 15.36
C GLN A 174 -1.95 -6.77 14.41
N LEU A 175 -1.63 -6.44 13.16
CA LEU A 175 -2.62 -6.09 12.15
C LEU A 175 -3.62 -7.24 11.89
N SER A 176 -3.18 -8.50 12.00
CA SER A 176 -4.04 -9.67 11.79
C SER A 176 -5.18 -9.79 12.81
N HIS A 177 -5.08 -9.14 13.97
CA HIS A 177 -6.14 -9.10 14.99
C HIS A 177 -7.23 -8.05 14.69
N TYR A 178 -6.97 -7.13 13.75
CA TYR A 178 -7.96 -6.13 13.34
C TYR A 178 -8.97 -6.75 12.37
N GLN A 179 -10.20 -6.92 12.84
CA GLN A 179 -11.31 -7.53 12.08
C GLN A 179 -12.25 -6.47 11.50
N GLU A 180 -11.71 -5.34 11.07
CA GLU A 180 -12.49 -4.26 10.49
C GLU A 180 -13.13 -4.66 9.17
N ARG A 181 -14.45 -4.39 9.03
CA ARG A 181 -15.16 -4.61 7.77
C ARG A 181 -14.74 -3.63 6.67
N ASN A 182 -14.37 -2.41 7.05
CA ASN A 182 -13.85 -1.39 6.13
C ASN A 182 -12.35 -1.25 6.35
N VAL A 183 -11.57 -2.04 5.63
CA VAL A 183 -10.11 -1.99 5.71
C VAL A 183 -9.61 -0.68 5.12
N TYR A 184 -9.14 0.21 5.98
CA TYR A 184 -8.45 1.44 5.60
C TYR A 184 -7.05 1.44 6.21
N LEU A 185 -6.11 0.78 5.52
CA LEU A 185 -4.75 0.53 6.02
C LEU A 185 -4.00 1.81 6.41
N ARG A 186 -4.26 2.91 5.70
CA ARG A 186 -3.65 4.22 6.00
C ARG A 186 -4.03 4.78 7.36
N GLY A 187 -5.18 4.38 7.89
CA GLY A 187 -5.62 4.76 9.24
C GLY A 187 -5.27 3.71 10.29
N ILE A 188 -5.39 2.41 9.96
CA ILE A 188 -5.18 1.33 10.93
C ILE A 188 -3.70 1.22 11.32
N ILE A 189 -2.77 1.23 10.37
CA ILE A 189 -1.34 0.99 10.63
C ILE A 189 -0.75 2.00 11.62
N PRO A 190 -0.98 3.33 11.50
CA PRO A 190 -0.50 4.29 12.51
C PRO A 190 -1.05 4.05 13.92
N LEU A 191 -2.31 3.57 14.03
CA LEU A 191 -2.94 3.27 15.33
C LEU A 191 -2.28 2.10 16.08
N LEU A 192 -1.52 1.24 15.37
CA LEU A 192 -0.77 0.16 16.01
C LEU A 192 0.37 0.67 16.91
N GLY A 193 0.83 1.92 16.73
CA GLY A 193 1.78 2.58 17.60
C GLY A 193 3.21 2.04 17.55
N PHE A 194 3.60 1.33 16.49
CA PHE A 194 4.96 0.84 16.31
C PHE A 194 5.93 1.96 15.92
N PRO A 195 7.24 1.83 16.26
CA PRO A 195 8.27 2.75 15.79
C PRO A 195 8.21 2.89 14.28
N SER A 196 8.05 4.12 13.80
CA SER A 196 7.87 4.38 12.37
C SER A 196 8.72 5.54 11.88
N THR A 197 9.10 5.49 10.60
CA THR A 197 9.81 6.56 9.90
C THR A 197 9.31 6.67 8.46
N THR A 198 9.86 7.61 7.71
CA THR A 198 9.52 7.85 6.30
C THR A 198 10.77 7.82 5.43
N VAL A 199 10.62 7.39 4.18
CA VAL A 199 11.61 7.54 3.11
C VAL A 199 10.98 8.30 1.96
N ASP A 200 11.80 8.99 1.19
CA ASP A 200 11.34 9.73 0.03
C ASP A 200 10.96 8.77 -1.11
N ASP A 201 9.74 8.91 -1.61
CA ASP A 201 9.25 8.20 -2.78
C ASP A 201 9.19 9.17 -3.97
N VAL A 202 10.15 9.07 -4.87
CA VAL A 202 10.25 9.89 -6.06
C VAL A 202 9.41 9.30 -7.17
N ILE A 203 8.21 9.87 -7.40
CA ILE A 203 7.28 9.37 -8.42
C ILE A 203 7.93 9.36 -9.81
N ARG A 204 7.88 8.22 -10.48
CA ARG A 204 8.25 8.06 -11.89
C ARG A 204 7.02 8.22 -12.78
N GLU A 205 7.21 8.70 -14.00
CA GLU A 205 6.12 8.76 -14.98
C GLU A 205 5.70 7.33 -15.37
N ARG A 206 4.39 7.13 -15.56
CA ARG A 206 3.84 5.84 -16.01
C ARG A 206 4.42 5.45 -17.36
N THR A 207 4.92 4.25 -17.45
CA THR A 207 5.37 3.66 -18.74
C THR A 207 4.20 3.22 -19.60
N ALA A 208 3.04 2.85 -19.03
CA ALA A 208 1.82 2.47 -19.74
C ALA A 208 0.58 2.56 -18.84
N GLY A 209 -0.62 2.62 -19.43
CA GLY A 209 -1.91 2.58 -18.74
C GLY A 209 -2.54 3.94 -18.45
N THR A 210 -3.87 3.97 -18.30
CA THR A 210 -4.66 5.17 -17.95
C THR A 210 -5.00 5.18 -16.47
N SER A 211 -4.99 6.36 -15.83
CA SER A 211 -5.39 6.50 -14.43
C SER A 211 -6.84 6.04 -14.22
N LYS A 212 -7.03 4.97 -13.46
CA LYS A 212 -8.35 4.42 -13.09
C LYS A 212 -8.99 5.15 -11.89
N TYR A 213 -8.32 6.19 -11.35
CA TYR A 213 -8.80 6.99 -10.21
C TYR A 213 -9.76 8.08 -10.67
N THR A 214 -11.05 7.88 -10.39
CA THR A 214 -12.08 8.90 -10.63
C THR A 214 -12.30 9.73 -9.36
N VAL A 215 -12.74 11.01 -9.52
CA VAL A 215 -13.12 11.90 -8.40
C VAL A 215 -14.12 11.23 -7.46
N ARG A 216 -15.05 10.44 -8.00
CA ARG A 216 -16.02 9.66 -7.22
C ARG A 216 -15.34 8.63 -6.29
N LYS A 217 -14.29 7.94 -6.76
CA LYS A 217 -13.52 6.98 -5.94
C LYS A 217 -12.74 7.70 -4.84
N MET A 218 -12.17 8.87 -5.13
CA MET A 218 -11.47 9.69 -4.13
C MET A 218 -12.42 10.14 -3.02
N PHE A 219 -13.64 10.57 -3.39
CA PHE A 219 -14.64 10.99 -2.42
C PHE A 219 -15.18 9.82 -1.58
N SER A 220 -15.41 8.66 -2.20
CA SER A 220 -15.77 7.43 -1.47
C SER A 220 -14.70 7.04 -0.44
N LEU A 221 -13.42 7.01 -0.85
CA LEU A 221 -12.31 6.69 0.04
C LEU A 221 -12.20 7.67 1.22
N ALA A 222 -12.47 8.96 0.95
CA ALA A 222 -12.49 9.99 1.99
C ALA A 222 -13.63 9.76 2.99
N LEU A 223 -14.84 9.46 2.51
CA LEU A 223 -15.99 9.14 3.36
C LEU A 223 -15.73 7.86 4.17
N ASP A 224 -15.21 6.82 3.54
CA ASP A 224 -14.88 5.56 4.21
C ASP A 224 -13.86 5.79 5.33
N GLY A 225 -12.81 6.60 5.09
CA GLY A 225 -11.85 6.99 6.11
C GLY A 225 -12.48 7.78 7.25
N ILE A 226 -13.32 8.77 6.97
CA ILE A 226 -13.98 9.57 8.01
C ILE A 226 -14.97 8.73 8.84
N THR A 227 -15.77 7.89 8.19
CA THR A 227 -16.79 7.08 8.90
C THR A 227 -16.19 5.93 9.68
N SER A 228 -15.05 5.39 9.26
CA SER A 228 -14.36 4.30 9.95
C SER A 228 -13.53 4.76 11.15
N PHE A 229 -12.97 5.98 11.11
CA PHE A 229 -12.03 6.45 12.14
C PHE A 229 -12.51 7.68 12.92
N SER A 230 -13.73 8.16 12.69
CA SER A 230 -14.25 9.33 13.41
C SER A 230 -15.69 9.13 13.86
N VAL A 231 -15.92 9.39 15.15
CA VAL A 231 -17.27 9.44 15.71
C VAL A 231 -17.95 10.81 15.49
N LYS A 232 -17.21 11.82 15.01
CA LYS A 232 -17.74 13.19 14.84
C LYS A 232 -18.92 13.30 13.87
N PRO A 233 -19.02 12.52 12.75
CA PRO A 233 -20.22 12.51 11.93
C PRO A 233 -21.46 12.09 12.71
N ILE A 234 -21.32 11.13 13.62
CA ILE A 234 -22.42 10.66 14.49
C ILE A 234 -22.90 11.76 15.41
N TYR A 235 -21.96 12.47 16.06
CA TYR A 235 -22.31 13.65 16.87
C TYR A 235 -22.98 14.74 16.05
N GLY A 236 -22.54 14.98 14.83
CA GLY A 236 -23.19 15.91 13.91
C GLY A 236 -24.66 15.56 13.65
N ILE A 237 -24.97 14.28 13.45
CA ILE A 237 -26.35 13.79 13.28
C ILE A 237 -27.16 14.01 14.59
N VAL A 238 -26.58 13.71 15.73
CA VAL A 238 -27.23 13.89 17.05
C VAL A 238 -27.56 15.38 17.29
N TYR A 239 -26.62 16.29 16.99
CA TYR A 239 -26.86 17.73 17.15
C TYR A 239 -27.94 18.23 16.19
N LEU A 240 -27.90 17.81 14.91
CA LEU A 240 -28.95 18.16 13.94
C LEU A 240 -30.30 17.59 14.37
N GLY A 241 -30.36 16.34 14.80
CA GLY A 241 -31.59 15.74 15.32
C GLY A 241 -32.14 16.49 16.53
N GLY A 242 -31.30 16.92 17.45
CA GLY A 242 -31.68 17.74 18.60
C GLY A 242 -32.32 19.08 18.21
N ILE A 243 -31.80 19.75 17.17
CA ILE A 243 -32.37 21.02 16.67
C ILE A 243 -33.79 20.82 16.08
N PHE A 244 -34.08 19.65 15.51
CA PHE A 244 -35.41 19.38 14.95
C PHE A 244 -36.45 18.90 15.97
N VAL A 245 -36.02 18.52 17.18
CA VAL A 245 -36.90 18.05 18.26
C VAL A 245 -37.30 19.20 19.20
N PHE A 246 -36.53 20.28 19.26
CA PHE A 246 -36.78 21.50 20.01
C PHE A 246 -37.09 22.67 19.05
#